data_f6d5e6540b4073e98128b9cc954f7cd3
#
_entry.id   f6d5e6540b4073e98128b9cc954f7cd3
#
_cell.length_a   1.000
_cell.length_b   1.000
_cell.length_c   1.000
_cell.angle_alpha   90.00
_cell.angle_beta   90.00
_cell.angle_gamma   90.00
#
_symmetry.space_group_name_H-M   'P 1'
#
loop_
_entity.id
_entity.type
_entity.pdbx_description
1 polymer ?
#
loop_
_entity_poly.entity_id
_entity_poly.type
_entity_poly.pdbx_seq_one_letter_code
_entity_poly.pdbx_strand_id
1 'polypeptide(L)'
;LSLEIKNKTDEKIMISSSDIGFYDSEGEKIQPVGVYDDAENFKILKYEDLAKGKTLSGYLVFKVEKDKKYELHYEKKTYDADEKTEEIKLNVDPSSYPDQIEESKKLASDYLNAVFLGGDAKSKDKAKSSKGKEDFVLGGNLEQDKNDFRAAFAEDFKRKLHDYPFTDKEVNAFIDAYVENNAKRSEISYTVAQYMPNEIVIKIKPRTVSLSKTILNYSKEFSDKHRSEYANLSEFYKAQDKNYADDMMAGLDSRPLLT
;
A
#
# COMPACT_ATOMS: atom_id res chain seq x y z
N LEU A 1 17.84 -8.16 -5.27
CA LEU A 1 19.14 -8.81 -5.06
C LEU A 1 20.05 -7.90 -4.25
N SER A 2 20.60 -8.41 -3.15
CA SER A 2 21.69 -7.78 -2.42
C SER A 2 23.00 -8.26 -3.05
N LEU A 3 23.87 -7.34 -3.42
CA LEU A 3 25.13 -7.63 -4.07
C LEU A 3 26.28 -7.09 -3.24
N GLU A 4 27.33 -7.90 -3.11
CA GLU A 4 28.63 -7.50 -2.58
C GLU A 4 29.70 -7.82 -3.61
N ILE A 5 30.35 -6.78 -4.12
CA ILE A 5 31.37 -6.88 -5.18
C ILE A 5 32.71 -6.46 -4.59
N LYS A 6 33.69 -7.37 -4.58
CA LYS A 6 35.03 -7.12 -4.09
C LYS A 6 36.03 -7.08 -5.25
N ASN A 7 36.76 -5.98 -5.37
CA ASN A 7 37.83 -5.88 -6.34
C ASN A 7 39.07 -6.71 -5.88
N LYS A 8 39.33 -7.81 -6.56
CA LYS A 8 40.51 -8.68 -6.32
C LYS A 8 41.64 -8.44 -7.32
N THR A 9 41.44 -7.55 -8.29
CA THR A 9 42.48 -7.22 -9.30
C THR A 9 43.49 -6.25 -8.70
N ASP A 10 44.63 -6.09 -9.37
CA ASP A 10 45.65 -5.14 -8.96
C ASP A 10 45.35 -3.70 -9.40
N GLU A 11 44.33 -3.51 -10.22
CA GLU A 11 43.95 -2.23 -10.77
C GLU A 11 42.68 -1.69 -10.10
N LYS A 12 42.46 -0.40 -10.27
CA LYS A 12 41.18 0.24 -9.93
C LYS A 12 40.16 -0.12 -11.02
N ILE A 13 38.99 -0.60 -10.61
CA ILE A 13 37.89 -0.95 -11.52
C ILE A 13 36.71 0.00 -11.35
N MET A 14 36.04 0.31 -12.44
CA MET A 14 34.78 1.01 -12.42
C MET A 14 33.65 -0.02 -12.40
N ILE A 15 32.66 0.21 -11.54
CA ILE A 15 31.47 -0.65 -11.44
C ILE A 15 30.23 0.22 -11.51
N SER A 16 29.29 -0.19 -12.33
CA SER A 16 27.98 0.43 -12.46
C SER A 16 26.89 -0.64 -12.44
N SER A 17 25.71 -0.28 -12.04
CA SER A 17 24.53 -1.16 -12.18
C SER A 17 24.29 -1.60 -13.64
N SER A 18 24.73 -0.82 -14.62
CA SER A 18 24.64 -1.17 -16.05
C SER A 18 25.57 -2.31 -16.50
N ASP A 19 26.61 -2.61 -15.70
CA ASP A 19 27.56 -3.69 -15.97
C ASP A 19 27.03 -5.05 -15.50
N ILE A 20 25.88 -5.02 -14.84
CA ILE A 20 25.22 -6.19 -14.32
C ILE A 20 24.01 -6.50 -15.20
N GLY A 21 24.06 -7.61 -15.91
CA GLY A 21 22.96 -8.17 -16.68
C GLY A 21 22.14 -9.13 -15.82
N PHE A 22 20.84 -9.09 -15.96
CA PHE A 22 19.95 -10.06 -15.33
C PHE A 22 19.07 -10.66 -16.42
N TYR A 23 19.09 -11.98 -16.56
CA TYR A 23 18.46 -12.68 -17.67
C TYR A 23 17.55 -13.78 -17.17
N ASP A 24 16.47 -14.03 -17.89
CA ASP A 24 15.62 -15.19 -17.66
C ASP A 24 16.16 -16.46 -18.36
N SER A 25 15.44 -17.57 -18.22
CA SER A 25 15.80 -18.86 -18.82
C SER A 25 15.75 -18.88 -20.34
N GLU A 26 15.13 -17.89 -20.98
CA GLU A 26 15.06 -17.74 -22.44
C GLU A 26 16.19 -16.84 -22.99
N GLY A 27 16.96 -16.25 -22.05
CA GLY A 27 18.06 -15.32 -22.37
C GLY A 27 17.60 -13.88 -22.57
N GLU A 28 16.35 -13.56 -22.22
CA GLU A 28 15.85 -12.19 -22.28
C GLU A 28 16.38 -11.37 -21.09
N LYS A 29 16.90 -10.18 -21.41
CA LYS A 29 17.44 -9.25 -20.41
C LYS A 29 16.31 -8.56 -19.66
N ILE A 30 16.27 -8.74 -18.35
CA ILE A 30 15.31 -8.09 -17.44
C ILE A 30 15.92 -6.78 -16.96
N GLN A 31 15.18 -5.69 -17.14
CA GLN A 31 15.60 -4.37 -16.68
C GLN A 31 15.36 -4.21 -15.15
N PRO A 32 16.28 -3.57 -14.43
CA PRO A 32 16.06 -3.25 -13.04
C PRO A 32 14.88 -2.27 -12.88
N VAL A 33 14.13 -2.46 -11.81
CA VAL A 33 13.06 -1.55 -11.42
C VAL A 33 13.69 -0.33 -10.74
N GLY A 34 13.28 0.86 -11.16
CA GLY A 34 13.69 2.10 -10.50
C GLY A 34 13.05 2.17 -9.11
N VAL A 35 13.89 2.25 -8.09
CA VAL A 35 13.50 2.45 -6.68
C VAL A 35 14.25 3.64 -6.12
N TYR A 36 13.65 4.29 -5.12
CA TYR A 36 14.33 5.38 -4.43
C TYR A 36 15.30 4.83 -3.39
N ASP A 37 16.46 5.47 -3.29
CA ASP A 37 17.48 5.16 -2.30
C ASP A 37 16.98 5.65 -0.92
N ASP A 38 16.83 4.73 0.02
CA ASP A 38 16.66 5.05 1.42
C ASP A 38 18.01 4.82 2.12
N ALA A 39 18.67 5.93 2.46
CA ALA A 39 20.04 5.92 2.97
C ALA A 39 20.22 5.13 4.28
N GLU A 40 19.14 4.91 5.04
CA GLU A 40 19.21 4.17 6.30
C GLU A 40 19.02 2.67 6.12
N ASN A 41 18.11 2.25 5.21
CA ASN A 41 17.68 0.85 5.13
C ASN A 41 17.94 0.19 3.77
N PHE A 42 18.07 0.97 2.71
CA PHE A 42 18.13 0.45 1.34
C PHE A 42 19.05 1.27 0.45
N LYS A 43 20.28 0.78 0.27
CA LYS A 43 21.30 1.42 -0.58
C LYS A 43 21.30 0.79 -1.97
N ILE A 44 20.90 1.54 -2.99
CA ILE A 44 20.95 1.08 -4.38
C ILE A 44 22.42 0.99 -4.84
N LEU A 45 22.75 -0.04 -5.61
CA LEU A 45 24.04 -0.17 -6.25
C LEU A 45 24.24 0.97 -7.25
N LYS A 46 25.14 1.88 -6.94
CA LYS A 46 25.48 3.06 -7.76
C LYS A 46 26.81 2.83 -8.48
N TYR A 47 27.12 3.74 -9.40
CA TYR A 47 28.44 3.83 -9.98
C TYR A 47 29.47 4.13 -8.90
N GLU A 48 30.56 3.36 -8.90
CA GLU A 48 31.67 3.52 -7.96
C GLU A 48 32.99 3.12 -8.59
N ASP A 49 34.03 3.88 -8.27
CA ASP A 49 35.42 3.54 -8.56
C ASP A 49 36.00 2.70 -7.43
N LEU A 50 36.20 1.42 -7.67
CA LEU A 50 36.61 0.47 -6.64
C LEU A 50 38.11 0.15 -6.69
N ALA A 51 38.86 0.66 -5.73
CA ALA A 51 40.29 0.38 -5.61
C ALA A 51 40.55 -1.08 -5.22
N LYS A 52 41.76 -1.57 -5.47
CA LYS A 52 42.20 -2.93 -5.08
C LYS A 52 41.81 -3.27 -3.65
N GLY A 53 41.22 -4.43 -3.45
CA GLY A 53 40.83 -4.98 -2.15
C GLY A 53 39.61 -4.32 -1.53
N LYS A 54 39.04 -3.29 -2.14
CA LYS A 54 37.80 -2.65 -1.65
C LYS A 54 36.56 -3.40 -2.07
N THR A 55 35.47 -3.16 -1.35
CA THR A 55 34.17 -3.80 -1.56
C THR A 55 33.11 -2.73 -1.80
N LEU A 56 32.25 -2.96 -2.77
CA LEU A 56 31.02 -2.21 -3.02
C LEU A 56 29.83 -3.10 -2.68
N SER A 57 28.92 -2.59 -1.89
CA SER A 57 27.67 -3.28 -1.55
C SER A 57 26.49 -2.43 -1.93
N GLY A 58 25.42 -3.08 -2.38
CA GLY A 58 24.17 -2.41 -2.74
C GLY A 58 23.12 -3.37 -3.28
N TYR A 59 21.95 -2.82 -3.56
CA TYR A 59 20.81 -3.58 -4.06
C TYR A 59 20.54 -3.26 -5.53
N LEU A 60 20.10 -4.28 -6.27
CA LEU A 60 19.39 -4.14 -7.53
C LEU A 60 18.04 -4.83 -7.42
N VAL A 61 16.99 -4.14 -7.87
CA VAL A 61 15.62 -4.64 -7.78
C VAL A 61 15.14 -5.07 -9.16
N PHE A 62 14.65 -6.30 -9.27
CA PHE A 62 14.09 -6.84 -10.50
C PHE A 62 12.72 -7.41 -10.22
N LYS A 63 11.84 -7.33 -11.21
CA LYS A 63 10.56 -8.04 -11.17
C LYS A 63 10.80 -9.47 -11.69
N VAL A 64 10.54 -10.45 -10.83
CA VAL A 64 10.75 -11.87 -11.12
C VAL A 64 9.49 -12.69 -10.85
N GLU A 65 9.36 -13.84 -11.50
CA GLU A 65 8.38 -14.87 -11.23
C GLU A 65 9.03 -15.96 -10.37
N LYS A 66 8.32 -16.43 -9.34
CA LYS A 66 8.89 -17.33 -8.32
C LYS A 66 9.30 -18.69 -8.85
N ASP A 67 8.60 -19.18 -9.88
CA ASP A 67 8.77 -20.49 -10.49
C ASP A 67 9.76 -20.49 -11.66
N LYS A 68 10.29 -19.32 -12.01
CA LYS A 68 11.31 -19.18 -13.06
C LYS A 68 12.71 -19.10 -12.47
N LYS A 69 13.70 -19.45 -13.29
CA LYS A 69 15.13 -19.32 -12.96
C LYS A 69 15.75 -18.21 -13.76
N TYR A 70 16.76 -17.60 -13.16
CA TYR A 70 17.42 -16.43 -13.71
C TYR A 70 18.92 -16.56 -13.57
N GLU A 71 19.65 -15.77 -14.35
CA GLU A 71 21.09 -15.65 -14.29
C GLU A 71 21.48 -14.19 -14.11
N LEU A 72 22.36 -13.92 -13.15
CA LEU A 72 23.04 -12.64 -12.98
C LEU A 72 24.39 -12.73 -13.69
N HIS A 73 24.64 -11.81 -14.60
CA HIS A 73 25.88 -11.72 -15.34
C HIS A 73 26.61 -10.44 -14.98
N TYR A 74 27.90 -10.53 -14.70
CA TYR A 74 28.79 -9.39 -14.57
C TYR A 74 29.96 -9.55 -15.50
N GLU A 75 30.22 -8.54 -16.34
CA GLU A 75 31.36 -8.46 -17.22
C GLU A 75 32.10 -7.14 -16.95
N LYS A 76 33.41 -7.24 -16.63
CA LYS A 76 34.25 -6.06 -16.47
C LYS A 76 34.32 -5.31 -17.80
N LYS A 77 33.94 -4.02 -17.81
CA LYS A 77 34.21 -3.18 -18.96
C LYS A 77 35.70 -2.85 -19.05
N THR A 78 36.29 -3.10 -20.19
CA THR A 78 37.65 -2.68 -20.54
C THR A 78 37.62 -1.71 -21.72
N TYR A 79 38.56 -0.78 -21.74
CA TYR A 79 38.79 0.09 -22.88
C TYR A 79 39.78 -0.50 -23.87
N ASP A 80 40.46 -1.58 -23.53
CA ASP A 80 41.39 -2.30 -24.38
C ASP A 80 40.63 -3.41 -25.10
N ALA A 81 40.52 -3.30 -26.42
CA ALA A 81 39.83 -4.27 -27.27
C ALA A 81 40.47 -5.67 -27.27
N ASP A 82 41.77 -5.75 -26.93
CA ASP A 82 42.53 -7.00 -26.87
C ASP A 82 42.47 -7.66 -25.48
N GLU A 83 41.96 -6.97 -24.44
CA GLU A 83 41.78 -7.54 -23.10
C GLU A 83 40.57 -8.47 -23.08
N LYS A 84 40.81 -9.76 -22.88
CA LYS A 84 39.73 -10.73 -22.65
C LYS A 84 39.20 -10.55 -21.23
N THR A 85 37.94 -10.16 -21.11
CA THR A 85 37.23 -10.09 -19.83
C THR A 85 36.56 -11.42 -19.53
N GLU A 86 36.66 -11.88 -18.29
CA GLU A 86 35.91 -13.03 -17.83
C GLU A 86 34.50 -12.57 -17.36
N GLU A 87 33.49 -13.21 -17.94
CA GLU A 87 32.10 -13.02 -17.50
C GLU A 87 31.84 -13.88 -16.25
N ILE A 88 31.35 -13.26 -15.21
CA ILE A 88 30.90 -13.94 -13.97
C ILE A 88 29.40 -14.19 -14.11
N LYS A 89 28.98 -15.45 -14.00
CA LYS A 89 27.57 -15.87 -14.04
C LYS A 89 27.17 -16.48 -12.70
N LEU A 90 26.03 -16.02 -12.18
CA LEU A 90 25.44 -16.54 -10.94
C LEU A 90 23.99 -16.93 -11.19
N ASN A 91 23.64 -18.16 -10.84
CA ASN A 91 22.26 -18.61 -10.91
C ASN A 91 21.44 -17.98 -9.77
N VAL A 92 20.25 -17.49 -10.10
CA VAL A 92 19.30 -16.93 -9.16
C VAL A 92 18.00 -17.72 -9.25
N ASP A 93 17.65 -18.37 -8.15
CA ASP A 93 16.41 -19.15 -8.03
C ASP A 93 15.50 -18.45 -7.02
N PRO A 94 14.47 -17.70 -7.47
CA PRO A 94 13.55 -17.00 -6.56
C PRO A 94 12.79 -17.94 -5.63
N SER A 95 12.58 -19.21 -6.01
CA SER A 95 11.88 -20.17 -5.19
C SER A 95 12.61 -20.53 -3.88
N SER A 96 13.93 -20.31 -3.84
CA SER A 96 14.76 -20.53 -2.65
C SER A 96 14.61 -19.43 -1.60
N TYR A 97 13.99 -18.29 -1.97
CA TYR A 97 13.78 -17.17 -1.06
C TYR A 97 12.36 -17.22 -0.45
N PRO A 98 12.22 -16.69 0.76
CA PRO A 98 10.92 -16.61 1.40
C PRO A 98 9.94 -15.76 0.60
N ASP A 99 8.73 -16.28 0.43
CA ASP A 99 7.62 -15.54 -0.13
C ASP A 99 6.74 -15.03 1.01
N GLN A 100 6.77 -13.73 1.22
CA GLN A 100 6.00 -13.05 2.26
C GLN A 100 4.83 -12.24 1.69
N ILE A 101 4.55 -12.39 0.39
CA ILE A 101 3.54 -11.60 -0.32
C ILE A 101 2.16 -11.82 0.28
N GLU A 102 1.73 -13.07 0.43
CA GLU A 102 0.39 -13.36 0.92
C GLU A 102 0.24 -13.03 2.41
N GLU A 103 1.29 -13.20 3.19
CA GLU A 103 1.32 -12.79 4.59
C GLU A 103 1.21 -11.26 4.74
N SER A 104 1.95 -10.51 3.93
CA SER A 104 1.88 -9.04 3.92
C SER A 104 0.52 -8.52 3.45
N LYS A 105 -0.09 -9.14 2.43
CA LYS A 105 -1.46 -8.82 2.02
C LYS A 105 -2.46 -9.11 3.13
N LYS A 106 -2.28 -10.22 3.85
CA LYS A 106 -3.12 -10.55 4.99
C LYS A 106 -2.99 -9.50 6.09
N LEU A 107 -1.78 -9.08 6.45
CA LEU A 107 -1.57 -8.02 7.44
C LEU A 107 -2.22 -6.70 7.02
N ALA A 108 -2.11 -6.31 5.75
CA ALA A 108 -2.80 -5.13 5.23
C ALA A 108 -4.33 -5.27 5.32
N SER A 109 -4.86 -6.46 5.06
CA SER A 109 -6.28 -6.77 5.21
C SER A 109 -6.72 -6.72 6.68
N ASP A 110 -5.93 -7.29 7.58
CA ASP A 110 -6.21 -7.30 9.02
C ASP A 110 -6.21 -5.87 9.59
N TYR A 111 -5.28 -5.01 9.14
CA TYR A 111 -5.25 -3.59 9.49
C TYR A 111 -6.51 -2.86 9.04
N LEU A 112 -6.88 -3.00 7.76
CA LEU A 112 -8.09 -2.34 7.25
C LEU A 112 -9.35 -2.82 7.96
N ASN A 113 -9.43 -4.10 8.25
CA ASN A 113 -10.54 -4.68 8.96
C ASN A 113 -10.65 -4.12 10.39
N ALA A 114 -9.53 -4.03 11.11
CA ALA A 114 -9.48 -3.51 12.46
C ALA A 114 -9.83 -2.01 12.54
N VAL A 115 -9.27 -1.20 11.64
CA VAL A 115 -9.37 0.26 11.71
C VAL A 115 -10.66 0.78 11.06
N PHE A 116 -11.03 0.25 9.89
CA PHE A 116 -12.07 0.84 9.03
C PHE A 116 -13.34 0.01 8.90
N LEU A 117 -13.29 -1.30 9.21
CA LEU A 117 -14.40 -2.21 8.99
C LEU A 117 -14.97 -2.80 10.29
N GLY A 118 -14.59 -2.27 11.45
CA GLY A 118 -15.13 -2.66 12.74
C GLY A 118 -14.77 -4.06 13.22
N GLY A 119 -13.80 -4.70 12.59
CA GLY A 119 -13.26 -5.98 13.05
C GLY A 119 -12.48 -5.84 14.35
N ASP A 120 -12.36 -6.92 15.10
CA ASP A 120 -11.46 -6.98 16.24
C ASP A 120 -10.01 -6.99 15.73
N ALA A 121 -9.20 -6.10 16.26
CA ALA A 121 -7.77 -6.11 16.03
C ALA A 121 -7.17 -7.36 16.71
N LYS A 122 -7.17 -8.49 16.02
CA LYS A 122 -6.42 -9.67 16.47
C LYS A 122 -4.93 -9.46 16.29
N SER A 123 -4.41 -8.39 16.90
CA SER A 123 -2.99 -8.02 16.89
C SER A 123 -2.08 -9.03 17.60
N LYS A 124 -2.64 -10.14 18.07
CA LYS A 124 -1.91 -11.19 18.79
C LYS A 124 -1.88 -12.55 18.12
N ASP A 125 -2.61 -12.77 17.06
CA ASP A 125 -2.38 -13.97 16.25
C ASP A 125 -1.09 -13.74 15.45
N LYS A 126 0.03 -14.08 16.05
CA LYS A 126 1.30 -14.25 15.36
C LYS A 126 1.01 -15.10 14.14
N ALA A 127 1.07 -14.53 12.95
CA ALA A 127 1.05 -15.31 11.74
C ALA A 127 2.17 -16.32 11.90
N LYS A 128 1.83 -17.61 12.05
CA LYS A 128 2.82 -18.67 12.26
C LYS A 128 3.62 -18.81 10.98
N SER A 129 4.73 -18.09 10.94
CA SER A 129 5.72 -18.20 9.89
C SER A 129 6.24 -19.63 9.85
N SER A 130 6.23 -20.23 8.68
CA SER A 130 6.89 -21.51 8.41
C SER A 130 8.38 -21.37 8.70
N LYS A 131 8.85 -22.11 9.72
CA LYS A 131 10.24 -22.34 10.11
C LYS A 131 11.25 -21.21 9.82
N GLY A 132 11.59 -20.45 10.84
CA GLY A 132 12.85 -19.70 10.89
C GLY A 132 12.81 -18.25 10.45
N LYS A 133 11.63 -17.61 10.44
CA LYS A 133 11.46 -16.19 10.06
C LYS A 133 10.87 -15.39 11.20
N GLU A 134 11.27 -14.13 11.24
CA GLU A 134 10.64 -13.14 12.11
C GLU A 134 9.15 -13.02 11.73
N ASP A 135 8.27 -13.16 12.72
CA ASP A 135 6.84 -12.97 12.52
C ASP A 135 6.55 -11.49 12.22
N PHE A 136 5.89 -11.20 11.12
CA PHE A 136 5.39 -9.86 10.89
C PHE A 136 4.26 -9.56 11.86
N VAL A 137 4.29 -8.36 12.42
CA VAL A 137 3.24 -7.84 13.29
C VAL A 137 2.79 -6.48 12.77
N LEU A 138 1.51 -6.17 12.95
CA LEU A 138 1.04 -4.82 12.69
C LEU A 138 1.72 -3.87 13.68
N GLY A 139 2.46 -2.90 13.13
CA GLY A 139 3.06 -1.82 13.90
C GLY A 139 2.03 -0.77 14.27
N GLY A 140 2.39 0.11 15.21
CA GLY A 140 1.55 1.23 15.60
C GLY A 140 0.50 0.89 16.66
N ASN A 141 -0.44 1.82 16.85
CA ASN A 141 -1.52 1.72 17.81
C ASN A 141 -2.86 1.65 17.07
N LEU A 142 -3.31 0.44 16.76
CA LEU A 142 -4.55 0.19 16.01
C LEU A 142 -5.80 0.83 16.66
N GLU A 143 -5.84 0.90 17.98
CA GLU A 143 -6.95 1.54 18.69
C GLU A 143 -6.93 3.05 18.49
N GLN A 144 -5.73 3.66 18.49
CA GLN A 144 -5.59 5.08 18.17
C GLN A 144 -5.97 5.35 16.72
N ASP A 145 -5.49 4.54 15.76
CA ASP A 145 -5.81 4.70 14.34
C ASP A 145 -7.33 4.59 14.09
N LYS A 146 -8.00 3.68 14.77
CA LYS A 146 -9.47 3.53 14.75
C LYS A 146 -10.18 4.76 15.30
N ASN A 147 -9.69 5.30 16.42
CA ASN A 147 -10.25 6.50 17.03
C ASN A 147 -10.03 7.73 16.13
N ASP A 148 -8.86 7.85 15.52
CA ASP A 148 -8.52 8.93 14.60
C ASP A 148 -9.40 8.88 13.34
N PHE A 149 -9.62 7.68 12.78
CA PHE A 149 -10.57 7.49 11.69
C PHE A 149 -11.98 7.97 12.07
N ARG A 150 -12.48 7.55 13.23
CA ARG A 150 -13.83 7.93 13.70
C ARG A 150 -13.95 9.43 13.96
N ALA A 151 -12.91 10.04 14.53
CA ALA A 151 -12.87 11.48 14.78
C ALA A 151 -12.88 12.28 13.48
N ALA A 152 -12.03 11.90 12.52
CA ALA A 152 -11.98 12.53 11.20
C ALA A 152 -13.30 12.40 10.43
N PHE A 153 -13.94 11.22 10.50
CA PHE A 153 -15.25 11.01 9.90
C PHE A 153 -16.33 11.89 10.55
N ALA A 154 -16.34 11.95 11.88
CA ALA A 154 -17.30 12.76 12.63
C ALA A 154 -17.15 14.27 12.33
N GLU A 155 -15.92 14.73 12.22
CA GLU A 155 -15.61 16.12 11.83
C GLU A 155 -16.13 16.44 10.42
N ASP A 156 -15.82 15.57 9.44
CA ASP A 156 -16.26 15.76 8.05
C ASP A 156 -17.79 15.69 7.94
N PHE A 157 -18.44 14.79 8.66
CA PHE A 157 -19.89 14.67 8.72
C PHE A 157 -20.54 15.97 9.26
N LYS A 158 -20.08 16.44 10.43
CA LYS A 158 -20.61 17.69 11.05
C LYS A 158 -20.30 18.93 10.21
N ARG A 159 -19.17 18.95 9.51
CA ARG A 159 -18.80 20.04 8.61
C ARG A 159 -19.71 20.11 7.38
N LYS A 160 -20.10 18.99 6.83
CA LYS A 160 -20.99 18.90 5.66
C LYS A 160 -22.46 19.14 6.00
N LEU A 161 -22.89 18.76 7.20
CA LEU A 161 -24.25 18.87 7.70
C LEU A 161 -24.25 19.77 8.94
N HIS A 162 -23.97 21.05 8.74
CA HIS A 162 -23.66 21.98 9.82
C HIS A 162 -24.88 22.76 10.34
N ASP A 163 -25.99 22.74 9.63
CA ASP A 163 -27.20 23.44 10.04
C ASP A 163 -27.95 22.71 11.14
N TYR A 164 -27.91 21.37 11.18
CA TYR A 164 -28.48 20.58 12.27
C TYR A 164 -27.41 20.27 13.33
N PRO A 165 -27.71 20.52 14.65
CA PRO A 165 -26.74 20.29 15.73
C PRO A 165 -26.70 18.79 16.10
N PHE A 166 -26.12 17.96 15.26
CA PHE A 166 -25.97 16.52 15.51
C PHE A 166 -25.26 16.27 16.84
N THR A 167 -25.86 15.44 17.66
CA THR A 167 -25.21 14.93 18.86
C THR A 167 -24.13 13.90 18.52
N ASP A 168 -23.15 13.73 19.41
CA ASP A 168 -22.12 12.69 19.22
C ASP A 168 -22.71 11.29 19.13
N LYS A 169 -23.85 11.04 19.82
CA LYS A 169 -24.57 9.78 19.74
C LYS A 169 -25.12 9.51 18.32
N GLU A 170 -25.72 10.52 17.68
CA GLU A 170 -26.28 10.39 16.32
C GLU A 170 -25.16 10.18 15.31
N VAL A 171 -24.07 10.96 15.43
CA VAL A 171 -22.91 10.82 14.53
C VAL A 171 -22.26 9.44 14.67
N ASN A 172 -22.05 8.96 15.91
CA ASN A 172 -21.50 7.64 16.15
C ASN A 172 -22.40 6.52 15.62
N ALA A 173 -23.73 6.64 15.78
CA ALA A 173 -24.66 5.68 15.21
C ALA A 173 -24.57 5.61 13.67
N PHE A 174 -24.39 6.77 13.01
CA PHE A 174 -24.16 6.81 11.56
C PHE A 174 -22.85 6.14 11.17
N ILE A 175 -21.76 6.43 11.90
CA ILE A 175 -20.45 5.82 11.66
C ILE A 175 -20.53 4.30 11.85
N ASP A 176 -21.18 3.82 12.90
CA ASP A 176 -21.33 2.39 13.18
C ASP A 176 -22.11 1.68 12.05
N ALA A 177 -23.22 2.27 11.59
CA ALA A 177 -23.98 1.74 10.47
C ALA A 177 -23.18 1.72 9.17
N TYR A 178 -22.40 2.76 8.89
CA TYR A 178 -21.52 2.84 7.71
C TYR A 178 -20.42 1.79 7.75
N VAL A 179 -19.74 1.65 8.88
CA VAL A 179 -18.68 0.66 9.12
C VAL A 179 -19.23 -0.75 8.96
N GLU A 180 -20.40 -1.06 9.58
CA GLU A 180 -21.03 -2.37 9.48
C GLU A 180 -21.43 -2.72 8.03
N ASN A 181 -21.97 -1.77 7.27
CA ASN A 181 -22.31 -1.97 5.88
C ASN A 181 -21.07 -2.21 5.01
N ASN A 182 -19.98 -1.45 5.24
CA ASN A 182 -18.72 -1.70 4.54
C ASN A 182 -18.09 -3.03 4.92
N ALA A 183 -18.15 -3.45 6.17
CA ALA A 183 -17.67 -4.77 6.60
C ALA A 183 -18.34 -5.93 5.84
N LYS A 184 -19.62 -5.76 5.49
CA LYS A 184 -20.41 -6.78 4.77
C LYS A 184 -20.25 -6.71 3.24
N ARG A 185 -20.00 -5.53 2.68
CA ARG A 185 -20.21 -5.27 1.25
C ARG A 185 -18.98 -4.78 0.53
N SER A 186 -17.99 -4.20 1.20
CA SER A 186 -16.81 -3.66 0.53
C SER A 186 -16.03 -4.75 -0.21
N GLU A 187 -15.53 -4.39 -1.38
CA GLU A 187 -14.64 -5.23 -2.18
C GLU A 187 -13.24 -4.59 -2.16
N ILE A 188 -12.27 -5.28 -1.58
CA ILE A 188 -10.93 -4.73 -1.42
C ILE A 188 -9.94 -5.63 -2.12
N SER A 189 -9.14 -5.07 -3.01
CA SER A 189 -8.06 -5.78 -3.68
C SER A 189 -6.70 -5.27 -3.24
N TYR A 190 -5.75 -6.20 -3.11
CA TYR A 190 -4.40 -5.98 -2.63
C TYR A 190 -3.41 -6.42 -3.71
N THR A 191 -2.51 -5.52 -4.10
CA THR A 191 -1.44 -5.81 -5.05
C THR A 191 -0.11 -5.34 -4.49
N VAL A 192 0.94 -6.14 -4.64
CA VAL A 192 2.28 -5.70 -4.29
C VAL A 192 2.74 -4.67 -5.32
N ALA A 193 3.02 -3.47 -4.86
CA ALA A 193 3.61 -2.42 -5.68
C ALA A 193 5.14 -2.51 -5.68
N GLN A 194 5.72 -2.90 -4.52
CA GLN A 194 7.17 -3.03 -4.35
C GLN A 194 7.46 -4.06 -3.26
N TYR A 195 8.49 -4.87 -3.49
CA TYR A 195 9.00 -5.84 -2.54
C TYR A 195 10.50 -5.58 -2.36
N MET A 196 10.89 -5.15 -1.18
CA MET A 196 12.28 -4.89 -0.78
C MET A 196 12.65 -5.73 0.43
N PRO A 197 13.94 -5.89 0.76
CA PRO A 197 14.36 -6.75 1.87
C PRO A 197 13.71 -6.42 3.22
N ASN A 198 13.46 -5.15 3.47
CA ASN A 198 12.95 -4.65 4.76
C ASN A 198 11.56 -4.02 4.67
N GLU A 199 10.98 -3.96 3.47
CA GLU A 199 9.73 -3.26 3.22
C GLU A 199 8.95 -3.90 2.09
N ILE A 200 7.64 -4.04 2.29
CA ILE A 200 6.70 -4.43 1.22
C ILE A 200 5.64 -3.34 1.11
N VAL A 201 5.54 -2.75 -0.08
CA VAL A 201 4.51 -1.76 -0.37
C VAL A 201 3.30 -2.46 -1.00
N ILE A 202 2.18 -2.42 -0.29
CA ILE A 202 0.90 -2.97 -0.75
C ILE A 202 0.02 -1.84 -1.26
N LYS A 203 -0.33 -1.91 -2.54
CA LYS A 203 -1.34 -1.05 -3.13
C LYS A 203 -2.73 -1.63 -2.84
N ILE A 204 -3.54 -0.84 -2.17
CA ILE A 204 -4.91 -1.20 -1.80
C ILE A 204 -5.87 -0.44 -2.71
N LYS A 205 -6.83 -1.15 -3.28
CA LYS A 205 -7.95 -0.56 -4.05
C LYS A 205 -9.25 -0.97 -3.38
N PRO A 206 -9.82 -0.10 -2.53
CA PRO A 206 -11.11 -0.36 -1.92
C PRO A 206 -12.24 0.05 -2.86
N ARG A 207 -13.32 -0.72 -2.86
CA ARG A 207 -14.65 -0.32 -3.31
C ARG A 207 -15.56 -0.35 -2.10
N THR A 208 -16.01 0.82 -1.70
CA THR A 208 -16.78 1.01 -0.46
C THR A 208 -18.17 1.56 -0.74
N VAL A 209 -19.06 1.45 0.25
CA VAL A 209 -20.40 2.01 0.16
C VAL A 209 -20.30 3.52 -0.07
N SER A 210 -20.92 4.00 -1.16
CA SER A 210 -20.87 5.40 -1.53
C SER A 210 -21.72 6.26 -0.62
N LEU A 211 -21.12 7.30 -0.05
CA LEU A 211 -21.83 8.41 0.61
C LEU A 211 -22.10 9.59 -0.34
N SER A 212 -21.70 9.48 -1.60
CA SER A 212 -21.81 10.56 -2.59
C SER A 212 -23.15 10.60 -3.32
N LYS A 213 -24.25 10.53 -2.62
CA LYS A 213 -25.45 11.21 -3.17
C LYS A 213 -25.10 12.69 -3.06
N THR A 214 -24.98 13.37 -4.20
CA THR A 214 -24.60 14.78 -4.17
C THR A 214 -25.59 15.52 -3.28
N ILE A 215 -25.09 16.06 -2.17
CA ILE A 215 -25.85 16.95 -1.26
C ILE A 215 -26.64 17.96 -2.09
N LEU A 216 -26.05 18.47 -3.17
CA LEU A 216 -26.68 19.40 -4.11
C LEU A 216 -27.98 18.89 -4.74
N ASN A 217 -28.02 17.64 -5.21
CA ASN A 217 -29.26 17.09 -5.80
C ASN A 217 -30.31 16.83 -4.73
N TYR A 218 -29.87 16.32 -3.57
CA TYR A 218 -30.77 16.12 -2.44
C TYR A 218 -31.36 17.45 -1.97
N SER A 219 -30.51 18.47 -1.78
CA SER A 219 -30.93 19.82 -1.34
C SER A 219 -31.95 20.43 -2.28
N LYS A 220 -31.75 20.27 -3.59
CA LYS A 220 -32.72 20.75 -4.58
C LYS A 220 -34.06 20.00 -4.47
N GLU A 221 -34.03 18.66 -4.45
CA GLU A 221 -35.22 17.85 -4.34
C GLU A 221 -36.00 18.11 -3.04
N PHE A 222 -35.28 18.27 -1.93
CA PHE A 222 -35.86 18.58 -0.63
C PHE A 222 -36.49 19.98 -0.64
N SER A 223 -35.81 20.97 -1.22
CA SER A 223 -36.30 22.32 -1.36
C SER A 223 -37.59 22.38 -2.19
N ASP A 224 -37.58 21.73 -3.35
CA ASP A 224 -38.74 21.70 -4.27
C ASP A 224 -39.99 21.09 -3.59
N LYS A 225 -39.80 20.13 -2.70
CA LYS A 225 -40.91 19.42 -2.04
C LYS A 225 -41.38 20.08 -0.73
N HIS A 226 -40.45 20.58 0.06
CA HIS A 226 -40.70 20.88 1.48
C HIS A 226 -40.49 22.35 1.86
N ARG A 227 -39.95 23.22 0.97
CA ARG A 227 -39.62 24.59 1.34
C ARG A 227 -40.81 25.38 1.93
N SER A 228 -42.01 25.13 1.40
CA SER A 228 -43.22 25.83 1.85
C SER A 228 -43.75 25.36 3.22
N GLU A 229 -43.25 24.27 3.76
CA GLU A 229 -43.64 23.72 5.06
C GLU A 229 -42.98 24.46 6.25
N TYR A 230 -41.93 25.24 5.97
CA TYR A 230 -41.09 25.89 6.99
C TYR A 230 -41.27 27.41 6.98
N ALA A 231 -41.51 27.97 8.14
CA ALA A 231 -41.73 29.42 8.33
C ALA A 231 -40.44 30.24 8.12
N ASN A 232 -39.27 29.65 8.44
CA ASN A 232 -37.98 30.31 8.27
C ASN A 232 -36.89 29.41 7.70
N LEU A 233 -35.84 30.02 7.18
CA LEU A 233 -34.74 29.32 6.52
C LEU A 233 -33.91 28.45 7.48
N SER A 234 -33.72 28.87 8.73
CA SER A 234 -32.92 28.11 9.70
C SER A 234 -33.58 26.76 10.04
N GLU A 235 -34.90 26.76 10.25
CA GLU A 235 -35.65 25.51 10.47
C GLU A 235 -35.63 24.61 9.23
N PHE A 236 -35.76 25.21 8.06
CA PHE A 236 -35.69 24.47 6.78
C PHE A 236 -34.35 23.78 6.63
N TYR A 237 -33.21 24.48 6.78
CA TYR A 237 -31.87 23.90 6.62
C TYR A 237 -31.58 22.84 7.70
N LYS A 238 -31.98 23.04 8.94
CA LYS A 238 -31.90 22.01 9.98
C LYS A 238 -32.65 20.73 9.61
N ALA A 239 -33.86 20.88 9.12
CA ALA A 239 -34.67 19.75 8.67
C ALA A 239 -34.03 19.07 7.45
N GLN A 240 -33.49 19.83 6.52
CA GLN A 240 -32.78 19.31 5.34
C GLN A 240 -31.59 18.45 5.72
N ASP A 241 -30.70 18.94 6.59
CA ASP A 241 -29.53 18.20 7.05
C ASP A 241 -29.92 16.93 7.80
N LYS A 242 -30.91 17.02 8.70
CA LYS A 242 -31.41 15.86 9.45
C LYS A 242 -32.01 14.80 8.55
N ASN A 243 -32.88 15.17 7.62
CA ASN A 243 -33.49 14.23 6.69
C ASN A 243 -32.46 13.62 5.74
N TYR A 244 -31.46 14.41 5.30
CA TYR A 244 -30.36 13.89 4.47
C TYR A 244 -29.59 12.78 5.20
N ALA A 245 -29.23 13.00 6.48
CA ALA A 245 -28.52 12.01 7.29
C ALA A 245 -29.36 10.74 7.50
N ASP A 246 -30.67 10.90 7.77
CA ASP A 246 -31.59 9.79 7.98
C ASP A 246 -31.77 8.96 6.68
N ASP A 247 -31.95 9.61 5.55
CA ASP A 247 -32.02 8.97 4.22
C ASP A 247 -30.72 8.26 3.87
N MET A 248 -29.57 8.87 4.19
CA MET A 248 -28.27 8.27 3.97
C MET A 248 -28.12 6.98 4.79
N MET A 249 -28.50 7.02 6.06
CA MET A 249 -28.42 5.87 6.95
C MET A 249 -29.37 4.76 6.52
N ALA A 250 -30.62 5.08 6.19
CA ALA A 250 -31.63 4.11 5.74
C ALA A 250 -31.27 3.43 4.41
N GLY A 251 -30.53 4.11 3.55
CA GLY A 251 -30.15 3.59 2.24
C GLY A 251 -28.79 2.91 2.17
N LEU A 252 -28.02 2.79 3.25
CA LEU A 252 -26.64 2.27 3.22
C LEU A 252 -26.51 0.88 2.60
N ASP A 253 -27.45 -0.01 2.86
CA ASP A 253 -27.47 -1.39 2.37
C ASP A 253 -27.70 -1.51 0.86
N SER A 254 -28.33 -0.53 0.23
CA SER A 254 -28.66 -0.50 -1.20
C SER A 254 -27.77 0.42 -2.04
N ARG A 255 -26.90 1.22 -1.42
CA ARG A 255 -26.02 2.16 -2.13
C ARG A 255 -24.95 1.44 -2.94
N PRO A 256 -24.53 2.00 -4.09
CA PRO A 256 -23.47 1.42 -4.91
C PRO A 256 -22.12 1.45 -4.19
N LEU A 257 -21.26 0.51 -4.54
CA LEU A 257 -19.84 0.54 -4.16
C LEU A 257 -19.07 1.41 -5.17
N LEU A 258 -18.29 2.36 -4.67
CA LEU A 258 -17.39 3.21 -5.47
C LEU A 258 -15.95 3.08 -5.00
N THR A 259 -15.02 3.27 -5.93
CA THR A 259 -13.56 3.26 -5.69
C THR A 259 -13.09 4.66 -5.33
#